data_50c3f61193e77235bdac422ee577c5cf
#
_entry.id   50c3f61193e77235bdac422ee577c5cf
#
_cell.length_a   1.000
_cell.length_b   1.000
_cell.length_c   1.000
_cell.angle_alpha   90.00
_cell.angle_beta   90.00
_cell.angle_gamma   90.00
#
_symmetry.space_group_name_H-M   'P 1'
#
loop_
_entity.id
_entity.type
_entity.pdbx_description
1 polymer ?
#
loop_
_entity_poly.entity_id
_entity_poly.type
_entity_poly.pdbx_seq_one_letter_code
_entity_poly.pdbx_strand_id
1 'polypeptide(L)'
;YNKYAPYSFKVVREKTKELGQEYTAKQYTIQVAIFAGGAAIISYLYFYSIIISIVYALIAVLFIPYLAYLRCKRIYSEFIFEQIQVYANNVIMEFNTTQSFVKSLEGVRDSGVLEDPLLSDVNQMISIAYNSSTIDSAIEYMNSKYDYYVIRNMHQLFLQITNEGSKDSGEALE
;
A
#
# COMPACT_ATOMS: atom_id res chain seq x y z
N TYR A 1 4.00 -21.56 -21.26
CA TYR A 1 3.50 -22.12 -19.99
C TYR A 1 3.10 -21.02 -18.99
N ASN A 2 3.86 -19.90 -18.93
CA ASN A 2 3.57 -18.77 -18.02
C ASN A 2 2.28 -18.00 -18.33
N LYS A 3 1.74 -18.10 -19.54
CA LYS A 3 0.53 -17.37 -19.96
C LYS A 3 -0.77 -17.97 -19.41
N TYR A 4 -0.73 -19.23 -19.00
CA TYR A 4 -1.91 -20.00 -18.55
C TYR A 4 -1.94 -20.34 -17.05
N ALA A 5 -0.91 -19.96 -16.29
CA ALA A 5 -0.87 -20.18 -14.85
C ALA A 5 -0.55 -18.85 -14.10
N PRO A 6 -1.50 -17.90 -14.07
CA PRO A 6 -1.28 -16.59 -13.44
C PRO A 6 -0.97 -16.66 -11.94
N TYR A 7 -1.16 -17.83 -11.33
CA TYR A 7 -0.96 -18.07 -9.89
C TYR A 7 0.08 -19.17 -9.61
N SER A 8 1.03 -19.42 -10.52
CA SER A 8 2.12 -20.34 -10.22
C SER A 8 3.01 -19.79 -9.09
N PHE A 9 3.63 -20.68 -8.29
CA PHE A 9 4.54 -20.29 -7.20
C PHE A 9 5.58 -19.25 -7.63
N LYS A 10 6.14 -19.39 -8.84
CA LYS A 10 7.15 -18.46 -9.37
C LYS A 10 6.57 -17.05 -9.58
N VAL A 11 5.37 -16.97 -10.17
CA VAL A 11 4.68 -15.68 -10.42
C VAL A 11 4.27 -15.02 -9.10
N VAL A 12 3.75 -15.81 -8.16
CA VAL A 12 3.40 -15.29 -6.82
C VAL A 12 4.63 -14.79 -6.10
N ARG A 13 5.74 -15.50 -6.15
CA ARG A 13 7.00 -15.09 -5.54
C ARG A 13 7.54 -13.77 -6.13
N GLU A 14 7.47 -13.59 -7.44
CA GLU A 14 7.87 -12.34 -8.08
C GLU A 14 6.97 -11.17 -7.62
N LYS A 15 5.67 -11.34 -7.66
CA LYS A 15 4.70 -10.31 -7.23
C LYS A 15 4.80 -9.97 -5.73
N THR A 16 5.04 -10.96 -4.88
CA THR A 16 5.20 -10.70 -3.43
C THR A 16 6.51 -9.99 -3.14
N LYS A 17 7.56 -10.26 -3.93
CA LYS A 17 8.83 -9.54 -3.83
C LYS A 17 8.69 -8.06 -4.25
N GLU A 18 7.90 -7.78 -5.28
CA GLU A 18 7.56 -6.40 -5.68
C GLU A 18 6.80 -5.64 -4.56
N LEU A 19 6.08 -6.37 -3.71
CA LEU A 19 5.37 -5.83 -2.54
C LEU A 19 6.24 -5.80 -1.26
N GLY A 20 7.57 -6.02 -1.38
CA GLY A 20 8.48 -6.04 -0.24
C GLY A 20 8.38 -7.27 0.67
N GLN A 21 7.65 -8.31 0.23
CA GLN A 21 7.43 -9.53 1.02
C GLN A 21 8.19 -10.71 0.43
N GLU A 22 8.99 -11.40 1.25
CA GLU A 22 9.66 -12.63 0.82
C GLU A 22 8.77 -13.86 1.03
N TYR A 23 8.24 -14.41 -0.08
CA TYR A 23 7.52 -15.67 -0.06
C TYR A 23 8.47 -16.84 -0.27
N THR A 24 8.85 -17.51 0.81
CA THR A 24 9.85 -18.59 0.82
C THR A 24 9.24 -19.92 0.42
N ALA A 25 10.05 -20.79 -0.24
CA ALA A 25 9.63 -22.16 -0.56
C ALA A 25 9.22 -22.97 0.67
N LYS A 26 9.85 -22.71 1.84
CA LYS A 26 9.47 -23.33 3.12
C LYS A 26 8.04 -22.97 3.54
N GLN A 27 7.66 -21.69 3.42
CA GLN A 27 6.29 -21.25 3.73
C GLN A 27 5.27 -21.88 2.78
N TYR A 28 5.60 -21.97 1.48
CA TYR A 28 4.77 -22.67 0.50
C TYR A 28 4.57 -24.14 0.87
N THR A 29 5.65 -24.87 1.18
CA THR A 29 5.58 -26.30 1.56
C THR A 29 4.73 -26.54 2.81
N ILE A 30 4.88 -25.67 3.82
CA ILE A 30 4.06 -25.76 5.05
C ILE A 30 2.59 -25.52 4.74
N GLN A 31 2.28 -24.52 3.91
CA GLN A 31 0.91 -24.24 3.50
C GLN A 31 0.31 -25.40 2.70
N VAL A 32 1.07 -26.00 1.77
CA VAL A 32 0.65 -27.19 1.04
C VAL A 32 0.32 -28.33 1.99
N ALA A 33 1.19 -28.61 2.95
CA ALA A 33 0.98 -29.69 3.92
C ALA A 33 -0.29 -29.46 4.76
N ILE A 34 -0.52 -28.25 5.25
CA ILE A 34 -1.70 -27.91 6.06
C ILE A 34 -3.00 -27.98 5.23
N PHE A 35 -3.03 -27.36 4.06
CA PHE A 35 -4.26 -27.27 3.25
C PHE A 35 -4.60 -28.60 2.60
N ALA A 36 -3.61 -29.30 2.01
CA ALA A 36 -3.84 -30.60 1.40
C ALA A 36 -4.20 -31.67 2.45
N GLY A 37 -3.48 -31.68 3.59
CA GLY A 37 -3.77 -32.59 4.69
C GLY A 37 -5.13 -32.33 5.31
N GLY A 38 -5.48 -31.08 5.58
CA GLY A 38 -6.79 -30.70 6.09
C GLY A 38 -7.94 -31.06 5.14
N ALA A 39 -7.79 -30.75 3.84
CA ALA A 39 -8.78 -31.10 2.82
C ALA A 39 -8.95 -32.62 2.66
N ALA A 40 -7.84 -33.39 2.70
CA ALA A 40 -7.89 -34.85 2.63
C ALA A 40 -8.61 -35.45 3.83
N ILE A 41 -8.31 -35.00 5.06
CA ILE A 41 -8.93 -35.49 6.29
C ILE A 41 -10.44 -35.19 6.28
N ILE A 42 -10.83 -33.94 6.02
CA ILE A 42 -12.23 -33.53 6.00
C ILE A 42 -13.02 -34.30 4.93
N SER A 43 -12.46 -34.42 3.72
CA SER A 43 -13.12 -35.17 2.62
C SER A 43 -13.23 -36.67 2.94
N TYR A 44 -12.22 -37.27 3.56
CA TYR A 44 -12.27 -38.65 3.97
C TYR A 44 -13.34 -38.91 5.02
N LEU A 45 -13.45 -38.05 6.03
CA LEU A 45 -14.48 -38.17 7.08
C LEU A 45 -15.89 -38.03 6.54
N TYR A 46 -16.07 -37.24 5.47
CA TYR A 46 -17.39 -37.02 4.88
C TYR A 46 -17.79 -38.11 3.88
N PHE A 47 -16.87 -38.50 2.97
CA PHE A 47 -17.17 -39.40 1.86
C PHE A 47 -16.72 -40.84 2.11
N TYR A 48 -15.91 -41.13 3.10
CA TYR A 48 -15.27 -42.44 3.38
C TYR A 48 -14.57 -43.04 2.16
N SER A 49 -14.07 -42.21 1.24
CA SER A 49 -13.40 -42.60 0.00
C SER A 49 -12.06 -41.95 -0.17
N ILE A 50 -11.01 -42.75 -0.28
CA ILE A 50 -9.63 -42.27 -0.45
C ILE A 50 -9.46 -41.53 -1.79
N ILE A 51 -10.11 -42.03 -2.86
CA ILE A 51 -10.02 -41.42 -4.21
C ILE A 51 -10.57 -39.99 -4.19
N ILE A 52 -11.74 -39.80 -3.61
CA ILE A 52 -12.38 -38.48 -3.47
C ILE A 52 -11.49 -37.55 -2.62
N SER A 53 -10.92 -38.04 -1.54
CA SER A 53 -10.04 -37.27 -0.68
C SER A 53 -8.80 -36.77 -1.41
N ILE A 54 -8.18 -37.57 -2.26
CA ILE A 54 -7.05 -37.16 -3.10
C ILE A 54 -7.44 -36.07 -4.08
N VAL A 55 -8.61 -36.16 -4.71
CA VAL A 55 -9.10 -35.12 -5.63
C VAL A 55 -9.29 -33.79 -4.92
N TYR A 56 -9.94 -33.79 -3.76
CA TYR A 56 -10.10 -32.54 -2.96
C TYR A 56 -8.78 -31.97 -2.46
N ALA A 57 -7.82 -32.81 -2.08
CA ALA A 57 -6.49 -32.36 -1.70
C ALA A 57 -5.75 -31.68 -2.87
N LEU A 58 -5.84 -32.22 -4.09
CA LEU A 58 -5.28 -31.62 -5.30
C LEU A 58 -5.93 -30.26 -5.61
N ILE A 59 -7.25 -30.18 -5.52
CA ILE A 59 -7.98 -28.91 -5.70
C ILE A 59 -7.51 -27.88 -4.67
N ALA A 60 -7.39 -28.27 -3.39
CA ALA A 60 -6.93 -27.36 -2.33
C ALA A 60 -5.53 -26.80 -2.62
N VAL A 61 -4.61 -27.63 -3.13
CA VAL A 61 -3.24 -27.20 -3.48
C VAL A 61 -3.25 -26.15 -4.60
N LEU A 62 -4.16 -26.23 -5.56
CA LEU A 62 -4.27 -25.25 -6.64
C LEU A 62 -4.67 -23.85 -6.16
N PHE A 63 -5.39 -23.74 -5.04
CA PHE A 63 -5.80 -22.45 -4.47
C PHE A 63 -4.72 -21.79 -3.60
N ILE A 64 -3.70 -22.51 -3.14
CA ILE A 64 -2.66 -21.99 -2.23
C ILE A 64 -1.93 -20.78 -2.79
N PRO A 65 -1.42 -20.77 -4.04
CA PRO A 65 -0.73 -19.62 -4.59
C PRO A 65 -1.60 -18.36 -4.64
N TYR A 66 -2.88 -18.52 -4.94
CA TYR A 66 -3.84 -17.44 -4.97
C TYR A 66 -4.08 -16.84 -3.56
N LEU A 67 -4.30 -17.68 -2.56
CA LEU A 67 -4.48 -17.25 -1.17
C LEU A 67 -3.23 -16.57 -0.63
N ALA A 68 -2.05 -17.09 -0.95
CA ALA A 68 -0.77 -16.47 -0.58
C ALA A 68 -0.63 -15.06 -1.18
N TYR A 69 -0.96 -14.90 -2.45
CA TYR A 69 -0.96 -13.59 -3.10
C TYR A 69 -1.94 -12.61 -2.46
N LEU A 70 -3.17 -13.03 -2.18
CA LEU A 70 -4.17 -12.19 -1.51
C LEU A 70 -3.70 -11.74 -0.13
N ARG A 71 -3.09 -12.65 0.64
CA ARG A 71 -2.52 -12.33 1.94
C ARG A 71 -1.41 -11.28 1.84
N CYS A 72 -0.46 -11.47 0.94
CA CYS A 72 0.62 -10.51 0.73
C CYS A 72 0.11 -9.15 0.28
N LYS A 73 -0.87 -9.13 -0.65
CA LYS A 73 -1.51 -7.88 -1.09
C LYS A 73 -2.19 -7.16 0.09
N ARG A 74 -2.86 -7.91 0.97
CA ARG A 74 -3.50 -7.34 2.15
C ARG A 74 -2.48 -6.72 3.12
N ILE A 75 -1.42 -7.45 3.45
CA ILE A 75 -0.35 -6.95 4.34
C ILE A 75 0.28 -5.68 3.76
N TYR A 76 0.55 -5.64 2.46
CA TYR A 76 1.07 -4.45 1.79
C TYR A 76 0.07 -3.28 1.84
N SER A 77 -1.21 -3.54 1.62
CA SER A 77 -2.25 -2.50 1.71
C SER A 77 -2.39 -1.95 3.14
N GLU A 78 -2.30 -2.80 4.16
CA GLU A 78 -2.30 -2.41 5.57
C GLU A 78 -1.06 -1.55 5.90
N PHE A 79 0.12 -1.95 5.43
CA PHE A 79 1.36 -1.18 5.59
C PHE A 79 1.26 0.21 4.93
N ILE A 80 0.80 0.29 3.68
CA ILE A 80 0.62 1.58 2.98
C ILE A 80 -0.38 2.46 3.72
N PHE A 81 -1.49 1.88 4.21
CA PHE A 81 -2.48 2.63 4.96
C PHE A 81 -1.92 3.21 6.27
N GLU A 82 -1.11 2.43 7.00
CA GLU A 82 -0.41 2.89 8.19
C GLU A 82 0.56 4.04 7.88
N GLN A 83 1.38 3.90 6.84
CA GLN A 83 2.30 4.94 6.39
C GLN A 83 1.57 6.23 5.98
N ILE A 84 0.40 6.11 5.36
CA ILE A 84 -0.45 7.25 5.00
C ILE A 84 -0.97 7.98 6.23
N GLN A 85 -1.35 7.27 7.27
CA GLN A 85 -1.78 7.90 8.54
C GLN A 85 -0.61 8.60 9.22
N VAL A 86 0.57 7.98 9.24
CA VAL A 86 1.80 8.60 9.76
C VAL A 86 2.12 9.88 8.98
N TYR A 87 2.08 9.82 7.65
CA TYR A 87 2.26 10.98 6.78
C TYR A 87 1.28 12.11 7.11
N ALA A 88 -0.03 11.82 7.10
CA ALA A 88 -1.05 12.83 7.33
C ALA A 88 -0.91 13.52 8.69
N ASN A 89 -0.71 12.74 9.75
CA ASN A 89 -0.57 13.27 11.10
C ASN A 89 0.68 14.15 11.25
N ASN A 90 1.81 13.71 10.71
CA ASN A 90 3.06 14.46 10.80
C ASN A 90 3.04 15.71 9.93
N VAL A 91 2.47 15.67 8.72
CA VAL A 91 2.32 16.87 7.88
C VAL A 91 1.45 17.91 8.56
N ILE A 92 0.34 17.52 9.19
CA ILE A 92 -0.52 18.46 9.95
C ILE A 92 0.25 19.08 11.12
N MET A 93 1.01 18.26 11.86
CA MET A 93 1.80 18.72 13.00
C MET A 93 2.89 19.72 12.57
N GLU A 94 3.63 19.39 11.52
CA GLU A 94 4.65 20.27 10.94
C GLU A 94 4.04 21.55 10.35
N PHE A 95 2.87 21.46 9.73
CA PHE A 95 2.17 22.62 9.19
C PHE A 95 1.73 23.60 10.27
N ASN A 96 1.28 23.12 11.42
CA ASN A 96 0.92 23.98 12.57
C ASN A 96 2.12 24.82 13.05
N THR A 97 3.34 24.33 12.85
CA THR A 97 4.58 25.02 13.25
C THR A 97 5.12 25.90 12.13
N THR A 98 5.14 25.40 10.91
CA THR A 98 5.81 26.06 9.76
C THR A 98 4.90 26.99 8.98
N GLN A 99 3.58 26.80 9.05
CA GLN A 99 2.55 27.51 8.26
C GLN A 99 2.81 27.44 6.74
N SER A 100 3.56 26.43 6.29
CA SER A 100 3.93 26.21 4.89
C SER A 100 3.86 24.74 4.54
N PHE A 101 3.03 24.40 3.55
CA PHE A 101 2.86 22.99 3.15
C PHE A 101 4.17 22.35 2.67
N VAL A 102 4.97 23.05 1.86
CA VAL A 102 6.25 22.52 1.35
C VAL A 102 7.24 22.29 2.49
N LYS A 103 7.37 23.25 3.43
CA LYS A 103 8.23 23.09 4.61
C LYS A 103 7.75 21.95 5.51
N SER A 104 6.44 21.73 5.60
CA SER A 104 5.88 20.61 6.35
C SER A 104 6.25 19.27 5.73
N LEU A 105 6.24 19.17 4.40
CA LEU A 105 6.71 17.98 3.68
C LEU A 105 8.20 17.73 3.94
N GLU A 106 9.02 18.77 3.93
CA GLU A 106 10.45 18.68 4.25
C GLU A 106 10.68 18.21 5.69
N GLY A 107 9.95 18.77 6.66
CA GLY A 107 10.01 18.36 8.06
C GLY A 107 9.66 16.88 8.24
N VAL A 108 8.60 16.41 7.60
CA VAL A 108 8.20 15.00 7.65
C VAL A 108 9.23 14.09 6.97
N ARG A 109 9.79 14.49 5.83
CA ARG A 109 10.89 13.76 5.19
C ARG A 109 12.09 13.61 6.13
N ASP A 110 12.50 14.72 6.74
CA ASP A 110 13.71 14.78 7.55
C ASP A 110 13.54 14.13 8.94
N SER A 111 12.30 13.97 9.40
CA SER A 111 11.99 13.27 10.66
C SER A 111 12.29 11.75 10.62
N GLY A 112 12.42 11.17 9.42
CA GLY A 112 12.70 9.74 9.24
C GLY A 112 11.56 8.80 9.68
N VAL A 113 10.34 9.29 9.83
CA VAL A 113 9.17 8.48 10.24
C VAL A 113 8.51 7.74 9.08
N LEU A 114 8.81 8.13 7.84
CA LEU A 114 8.25 7.51 6.64
C LEU A 114 9.19 6.46 6.06
N GLU A 115 8.59 5.41 5.55
CA GLU A 115 9.28 4.33 4.83
C GLU A 115 8.90 4.33 3.34
N ASP A 116 9.74 3.68 2.51
CA ASP A 116 9.42 3.48 1.11
C ASP A 116 8.20 2.56 0.93
N PRO A 117 7.32 2.82 -0.05
CA PRO A 117 7.46 3.79 -1.16
C PRO A 117 7.02 5.22 -0.84
N LEU A 118 6.37 5.47 0.31
CA LEU A 118 5.78 6.77 0.61
C LEU A 118 6.84 7.87 0.79
N LEU A 119 7.99 7.56 1.38
CA LEU A 119 9.11 8.49 1.51
C LEU A 119 9.60 8.99 0.14
N SER A 120 9.76 8.08 -0.83
CA SER A 120 10.15 8.43 -2.20
C SER A 120 9.11 9.33 -2.87
N ASP A 121 7.83 9.08 -2.61
CA ASP A 121 6.72 9.87 -3.16
C ASP A 121 6.63 11.27 -2.54
N VAL A 122 6.90 11.41 -1.26
CA VAL A 122 7.01 12.72 -0.60
C VAL A 122 8.19 13.53 -1.17
N ASN A 123 9.34 12.89 -1.41
CA ASN A 123 10.46 13.54 -2.10
C ASN A 123 10.07 14.03 -3.51
N GLN A 124 9.29 13.23 -4.24
CA GLN A 124 8.78 13.63 -5.55
C GLN A 124 7.80 14.80 -5.45
N MET A 125 6.90 14.82 -4.44
CA MET A 125 6.01 15.94 -4.19
C MET A 125 6.78 17.24 -3.94
N ILE A 126 7.81 17.19 -3.10
CA ILE A 126 8.67 18.35 -2.82
C ILE A 126 9.32 18.85 -4.12
N SER A 127 9.86 17.94 -4.92
CA SER A 127 10.47 18.28 -6.21
C SER A 127 9.47 18.93 -7.17
N ILE A 128 8.25 18.41 -7.26
CA ILE A 128 7.19 18.98 -8.10
C ILE A 128 6.82 20.37 -7.61
N ALA A 129 6.62 20.55 -6.30
CA ALA A 129 6.25 21.85 -5.72
C ALA A 129 7.30 22.94 -6.00
N TYR A 130 8.58 22.60 -5.92
CA TYR A 130 9.65 23.55 -6.26
C TYR A 130 9.74 23.84 -7.76
N ASN A 131 9.52 22.85 -8.62
CA ASN A 131 9.62 23.02 -10.07
C ASN A 131 8.41 23.73 -10.69
N SER A 132 7.20 23.49 -10.18
CA SER A 132 5.96 24.06 -10.71
C SER A 132 5.59 25.40 -10.07
N SER A 133 6.24 25.79 -9.00
CA SER A 133 5.90 26.97 -8.18
C SER A 133 4.48 26.95 -7.60
N THR A 134 3.77 25.82 -7.70
CA THR A 134 2.44 25.61 -7.13
C THR A 134 2.38 24.28 -6.38
N ILE A 135 1.56 24.24 -5.34
CA ILE A 135 1.36 23.01 -4.56
C ILE A 135 0.32 22.08 -5.20
N ASP A 136 -0.49 22.60 -6.12
CA ASP A 136 -1.59 21.86 -6.77
C ASP A 136 -1.09 20.59 -7.48
N SER A 137 -0.06 20.74 -8.31
CA SER A 137 0.52 19.62 -9.06
C SER A 137 1.14 18.54 -8.16
N ALA A 138 1.75 18.95 -7.05
CA ALA A 138 2.30 18.03 -6.07
C ALA A 138 1.20 17.25 -5.34
N ILE A 139 0.12 17.92 -4.97
CA ILE A 139 -1.06 17.33 -4.35
C ILE A 139 -1.78 16.38 -5.32
N GLU A 140 -1.95 16.79 -6.58
CA GLU A 140 -2.54 15.94 -7.61
C GLU A 140 -1.75 14.66 -7.84
N TYR A 141 -0.40 14.75 -7.87
CA TYR A 141 0.48 13.58 -7.95
C TYR A 141 0.18 12.58 -6.84
N MET A 142 0.15 13.04 -5.58
CA MET A 142 -0.07 12.17 -4.43
C MET A 142 -1.50 11.59 -4.40
N ASN A 143 -2.51 12.41 -4.68
CA ASN A 143 -3.91 11.99 -4.72
C ASN A 143 -4.19 10.99 -5.86
N SER A 144 -3.49 11.09 -6.99
CA SER A 144 -3.63 10.14 -8.10
C SER A 144 -3.03 8.76 -7.76
N LYS A 145 -1.98 8.74 -6.94
CA LYS A 145 -1.28 7.52 -6.55
C LYS A 145 -1.91 6.82 -5.36
N TYR A 146 -2.38 7.60 -4.40
CA TYR A 146 -2.96 7.13 -3.14
C TYR A 146 -4.40 7.65 -2.98
N ASP A 147 -5.36 6.85 -3.44
CA ASP A 147 -6.79 7.19 -3.36
C ASP A 147 -7.37 6.90 -1.97
N TYR A 148 -6.84 7.60 -0.96
CA TYR A 148 -7.34 7.51 0.41
C TYR A 148 -8.02 8.82 0.82
N TYR A 149 -9.20 8.69 1.40
CA TYR A 149 -10.01 9.82 1.86
C TYR A 149 -9.25 10.76 2.81
N VAL A 150 -8.43 10.21 3.71
CA VAL A 150 -7.63 10.99 4.67
C VAL A 150 -6.66 11.93 3.96
N ILE A 151 -5.91 11.43 2.98
CA ILE A 151 -4.98 12.24 2.18
C ILE A 151 -5.73 13.31 1.40
N ARG A 152 -6.79 12.93 0.72
CA ARG A 152 -7.56 13.86 -0.13
C ARG A 152 -8.13 15.01 0.67
N ASN A 153 -8.74 14.73 1.81
CA ASN A 153 -9.30 15.79 2.67
C ASN A 153 -8.23 16.71 3.25
N MET A 154 -7.14 16.12 3.74
CA MET A 154 -6.01 16.90 4.26
C MET A 154 -5.44 17.83 3.18
N HIS A 155 -5.21 17.33 1.98
CA HIS A 155 -4.70 18.12 0.87
C HIS A 155 -5.66 19.22 0.43
N GLN A 156 -6.98 18.97 0.43
CA GLN A 156 -7.98 20.00 0.17
C GLN A 156 -7.94 21.13 1.20
N LEU A 157 -7.79 20.81 2.48
CA LEU A 157 -7.63 21.82 3.53
C LEU A 157 -6.38 22.67 3.32
N PHE A 158 -5.25 22.07 2.95
CA PHE A 158 -4.02 22.83 2.70
C PHE A 158 -4.15 23.74 1.47
N LEU A 159 -4.81 23.28 0.40
CA LEU A 159 -5.11 24.13 -0.77
C LEU A 159 -5.99 25.31 -0.37
N GLN A 160 -7.03 25.06 0.42
CA GLN A 160 -7.93 26.11 0.89
C GLN A 160 -7.19 27.16 1.73
N ILE A 161 -6.43 26.73 2.74
CA ILE A 161 -5.66 27.62 3.62
C ILE A 161 -4.64 28.44 2.80
N THR A 162 -3.96 27.81 1.85
CA THR A 162 -2.95 28.50 1.02
C THR A 162 -3.61 29.53 0.12
N ASN A 163 -4.77 29.22 -0.47
CA ASN A 163 -5.50 30.12 -1.36
C ASN A 163 -6.16 31.27 -0.60
N GLU A 164 -6.70 31.04 0.59
CA GLU A 164 -7.29 32.06 1.46
C GLU A 164 -6.22 32.99 2.01
N GLY A 165 -5.09 32.45 2.51
CA GLY A 165 -3.96 33.25 2.98
C GLY A 165 -3.33 34.14 1.90
N SER A 166 -3.40 33.74 0.62
CA SER A 166 -2.95 34.57 -0.49
C SER A 166 -3.92 35.72 -0.80
N LYS A 167 -5.23 35.55 -0.55
CA LYS A 167 -6.24 36.60 -0.74
C LYS A 167 -6.15 37.66 0.34
N ASP A 168 -6.04 37.26 1.62
CA ASP A 168 -5.90 38.19 2.75
C ASP A 168 -4.66 39.06 2.63
N SER A 169 -3.54 38.52 2.11
CA SER A 169 -2.34 39.30 1.88
C SER A 169 -2.46 40.28 0.72
N GLY A 170 -3.35 40.04 -0.23
CA GLY A 170 -3.68 40.96 -1.33
C GLY A 170 -4.55 42.13 -0.90
N GLU A 171 -5.57 41.89 -0.06
CA GLU A 171 -6.45 42.95 0.47
C GLU A 171 -5.77 43.86 1.50
N ALA A 172 -4.71 43.37 2.19
CA ALA A 172 -3.94 44.18 3.13
C ALA A 172 -2.94 45.13 2.46
N LEU A 173 -2.78 45.08 1.14
CA LEU A 173 -1.88 45.95 0.35
C LEU A 173 -2.61 47.02 -0.49
N GLU A 174 -3.95 47.03 -0.51
CA GLU A 174 -4.79 48.10 -1.04
C GLU A 174 -5.27 49.04 0.08
#